data_901a28c2198a76cf95fccec77d5b308f
#
_entry.id   901a28c2198a76cf95fccec77d5b308f
#
_cell.length_a   1.000
_cell.length_b   1.000
_cell.length_c   1.000
_cell.angle_alpha   90.00
_cell.angle_beta   90.00
_cell.angle_gamma   90.00
#
_symmetry.space_group_name_H-M   'P 1'
#
loop_
_entity.id
_entity.type
_entity.pdbx_description
1 polymer ?
#
loop_
_entity_poly.entity_id
_entity_poly.type
_entity_poly.pdbx_seq_one_letter_code
_entity_poly.pdbx_strand_id
1 'polypeptide(L)'
;YSKSIVHMGDVGSGQLTKFTNQILICGILYSISEAYIFSKKNKLNQKKLYEVIKNGAAGSWQFTNRYKTIIDNKFNFGFSTKLMEKDLKYVLKQSNNNQLNLKLTKSVYGKYKKLQKTKYKNQDTSSLIKSF
;
A
#
# COMPACT_ATOMS: atom_id res chain seq x y z
N TYR A 1 15.21 1.72 1.60
CA TYR A 1 16.28 2.68 1.84
C TYR A 1 15.87 3.72 2.90
N SER A 2 16.85 4.28 3.56
CA SER A 2 16.59 5.35 4.53
C SER A 2 17.62 6.47 4.34
N LYS A 3 17.13 7.71 4.31
CA LYS A 3 17.99 8.91 4.22
C LYS A 3 18.34 9.47 5.59
N SER A 4 17.70 8.98 6.64
CA SER A 4 17.96 9.42 7.99
C SER A 4 17.76 8.26 8.96
N ILE A 5 18.49 8.30 10.08
CA ILE A 5 18.35 7.36 11.18
C ILE A 5 17.91 8.14 12.39
N VAL A 6 16.78 7.75 12.97
CA VAL A 6 16.21 8.44 14.13
C VAL A 6 15.94 7.42 15.22
N HIS A 7 16.34 7.75 16.46
CA HIS A 7 15.99 6.96 17.63
C HIS A 7 14.53 7.24 18.00
N MET A 8 13.69 6.21 18.01
CA MET A 8 12.24 6.34 18.19
C MET A 8 11.77 6.15 19.63
N GLY A 9 12.70 6.03 20.58
CA GLY A 9 12.35 5.89 22.01
C GLY A 9 12.57 4.49 22.57
N ASP A 10 11.62 4.01 23.37
CA ASP A 10 11.76 2.79 24.15
C ASP A 10 11.75 1.49 23.33
N VAL A 11 12.06 0.36 23.99
CA VAL A 11 11.97 -0.97 23.39
C VAL A 11 10.58 -1.18 22.77
N GLY A 12 10.55 -1.64 21.53
CA GLY A 12 9.32 -1.85 20.78
C GLY A 12 8.90 -0.67 19.90
N SER A 13 9.46 0.53 20.10
CA SER A 13 9.12 1.71 19.31
C SER A 13 9.51 1.55 17.84
N GLY A 14 10.61 0.84 17.54
CA GLY A 14 11.02 0.53 16.17
C GLY A 14 9.98 -0.31 15.44
N GLN A 15 9.43 -1.30 16.12
CA GLN A 15 8.38 -2.15 15.54
C GLN A 15 7.09 -1.37 15.29
N LEU A 16 6.70 -0.51 16.23
CA LEU A 16 5.52 0.35 16.07
C LEU A 16 5.72 1.36 14.93
N THR A 17 6.94 1.85 14.76
CA THR A 17 7.29 2.75 13.64
C THR A 17 7.13 2.01 12.31
N LYS A 18 7.59 0.77 12.23
CA LYS A 18 7.39 -0.06 11.04
C LYS A 18 5.91 -0.26 10.76
N PHE A 19 5.11 -0.58 11.77
CA PHE A 19 3.67 -0.76 11.61
C PHE A 19 2.98 0.51 11.13
N THR A 20 3.39 1.67 11.64
CA THR A 20 2.88 2.97 11.20
C THR A 20 3.18 3.18 9.72
N ASN A 21 4.40 2.87 9.29
CA ASN A 21 4.78 2.95 7.89
C ASN A 21 3.92 2.03 7.01
N GLN A 22 3.64 0.81 7.48
CA GLN A 22 2.83 -0.14 6.72
C GLN A 22 1.38 0.31 6.59
N ILE A 23 0.83 0.94 7.63
CA ILE A 23 -0.51 1.56 7.56
C ILE A 23 -0.54 2.60 6.44
N LEU A 24 0.47 3.47 6.39
CA LEU A 24 0.54 4.52 5.37
C LEU A 24 0.68 3.92 3.97
N ILE A 25 1.59 2.99 3.78
CA ILE A 25 1.81 2.36 2.47
C ILE A 25 0.53 1.70 1.96
N CYS A 26 -0.11 0.88 2.79
CA CYS A 26 -1.30 0.15 2.36
C CYS A 26 -2.47 1.09 2.06
N GLY A 27 -2.64 2.15 2.84
CA GLY A 27 -3.68 3.16 2.61
C GLY A 27 -3.44 3.94 1.32
N ILE A 28 -2.19 4.32 1.06
CA ILE A 28 -1.82 5.00 -0.18
C ILE A 28 -2.09 4.09 -1.38
N LEU A 29 -1.69 2.83 -1.33
CA LEU A 29 -1.93 1.88 -2.42
C LEU A 29 -3.42 1.59 -2.63
N TYR A 30 -4.21 1.59 -1.57
CA TYR A 30 -5.66 1.45 -1.68
C TYR A 30 -6.25 2.63 -2.46
N SER A 31 -5.88 3.85 -2.09
CA SER A 31 -6.37 5.05 -2.77
C SER A 31 -5.87 5.12 -4.22
N ILE A 32 -4.63 4.72 -4.47
CA ILE A 32 -4.07 4.64 -5.83
C ILE A 32 -4.90 3.67 -6.67
N SER A 33 -5.26 2.51 -6.11
CA SER A 33 -6.07 1.51 -6.82
C SER A 33 -7.43 2.05 -7.20
N GLU A 34 -8.11 2.69 -6.27
CA GLU A 34 -9.41 3.32 -6.54
C GLU A 34 -9.31 4.44 -7.59
N ALA A 35 -8.28 5.29 -7.46
CA ALA A 35 -8.06 6.38 -8.39
C ALA A 35 -7.79 5.86 -9.81
N TYR A 36 -7.00 4.78 -9.93
CA TYR A 36 -6.73 4.15 -11.22
C TYR A 36 -8.02 3.62 -11.85
N ILE A 37 -8.82 2.88 -11.07
CA ILE A 37 -10.09 2.32 -11.55
C ILE A 37 -11.04 3.44 -11.99
N PHE A 38 -11.18 4.47 -11.16
CA PHE A 38 -12.03 5.63 -11.46
C PHE A 38 -11.60 6.33 -12.75
N SER A 39 -10.33 6.66 -12.85
CA SER A 39 -9.80 7.41 -14.01
C SER A 39 -9.88 6.59 -15.29
N LYS A 40 -9.61 5.29 -15.20
CA LYS A 40 -9.72 4.40 -16.35
C LYS A 40 -11.16 4.25 -16.83
N LYS A 41 -12.09 4.10 -15.89
CA LYS A 41 -13.52 4.00 -16.22
C LYS A 41 -14.02 5.28 -16.92
N ASN A 42 -13.47 6.41 -16.54
CA ASN A 42 -13.80 7.72 -17.14
C ASN A 42 -12.93 8.05 -18.34
N LYS A 43 -12.18 7.09 -18.86
CA LYS A 43 -11.40 7.17 -20.11
C LYS A 43 -10.32 8.24 -20.10
N LEU A 44 -9.75 8.56 -18.94
CA LEU A 44 -8.63 9.49 -18.85
C LEU A 44 -7.35 8.83 -19.37
N ASN A 45 -6.49 9.62 -20.01
CA ASN A 45 -5.20 9.16 -20.46
C ASN A 45 -4.30 8.96 -19.24
N GLN A 46 -3.94 7.70 -18.95
CA GLN A 46 -3.23 7.35 -17.72
C GLN A 46 -1.83 7.94 -17.65
N LYS A 47 -1.12 8.01 -18.76
CA LYS A 47 0.23 8.58 -18.80
C LYS A 47 0.20 10.09 -18.54
N LYS A 48 -0.75 10.80 -19.11
CA LYS A 48 -0.93 12.23 -18.85
C LYS A 48 -1.34 12.49 -17.41
N LEU A 49 -2.25 11.67 -16.89
CA LEU A 49 -2.71 11.76 -15.50
C LEU A 49 -1.53 11.58 -14.53
N TYR A 50 -0.68 10.60 -14.79
CA TYR A 50 0.51 10.37 -14.00
C TYR A 50 1.40 11.63 -13.95
N GLU A 51 1.66 12.24 -15.11
CA GLU A 51 2.51 13.44 -15.19
C GLU A 51 1.93 14.63 -14.41
N VAL A 52 0.62 14.76 -14.41
CA VAL A 52 -0.06 15.86 -13.68
C VAL A 52 0.00 15.63 -12.17
N ILE A 53 -0.25 14.41 -11.70
CA ILE A 53 -0.42 14.13 -10.27
C ILE A 53 0.91 13.97 -9.54
N LYS A 54 1.92 13.38 -10.18
CA LYS A 54 3.18 13.01 -9.50
C LYS A 54 3.88 14.17 -8.80
N ASN A 55 3.72 15.38 -9.31
CA ASN A 55 4.37 16.59 -8.75
C ASN A 55 3.43 17.44 -7.90
N GLY A 56 2.19 17.00 -7.71
CA GLY A 56 1.19 17.74 -6.93
C GLY A 56 1.06 17.21 -5.50
N ALA A 57 0.10 17.75 -4.78
CA ALA A 57 -0.16 17.41 -3.39
C ALA A 57 -0.53 15.93 -3.17
N ALA A 58 -1.09 15.28 -4.19
CA ALA A 58 -1.45 13.87 -4.12
C ALA A 58 -0.30 12.94 -4.53
N GLY A 59 0.86 13.50 -4.88
CA GLY A 59 2.04 12.72 -5.22
C GLY A 59 2.66 12.06 -4.00
N SER A 60 3.33 10.93 -4.23
CA SER A 60 4.05 10.19 -3.19
C SER A 60 5.08 9.29 -3.86
N TRP A 61 5.99 8.72 -3.07
CA TRP A 61 6.92 7.73 -3.59
C TRP A 61 6.14 6.56 -4.22
N GLN A 62 5.08 6.09 -3.55
CA GLN A 62 4.25 5.00 -4.06
C GLN A 62 3.58 5.38 -5.38
N PHE A 63 3.03 6.58 -5.47
CA PHE A 63 2.42 7.04 -6.72
C PHE A 63 3.47 7.09 -7.84
N THR A 64 4.59 7.76 -7.60
CA THR A 64 5.64 7.92 -8.61
C THR A 64 6.18 6.59 -9.11
N ASN A 65 6.37 5.63 -8.22
CA ASN A 65 7.06 4.37 -8.55
C ASN A 65 6.12 3.20 -8.82
N ARG A 66 4.85 3.28 -8.43
CA ARG A 66 3.92 2.16 -8.57
C ARG A 66 2.75 2.44 -9.50
N TYR A 67 2.34 3.70 -9.67
CA TYR A 67 1.26 4.00 -10.61
C TYR A 67 1.65 3.60 -12.05
N LYS A 68 2.89 3.86 -12.44
CA LYS A 68 3.42 3.44 -13.75
C LYS A 68 3.37 1.93 -13.94
N THR A 69 3.82 1.19 -12.95
CA THR A 69 3.84 -0.27 -13.05
C THR A 69 2.43 -0.87 -13.01
N ILE A 70 1.50 -0.20 -12.35
CA ILE A 70 0.07 -0.56 -12.41
C ILE A 70 -0.46 -0.36 -13.83
N ILE A 71 -0.17 0.78 -14.46
CA ILE A 71 -0.55 1.04 -15.85
C ILE A 71 -0.02 -0.08 -16.76
N ASP A 72 1.23 -0.49 -16.57
CA ASP A 72 1.90 -1.51 -17.37
C ASP A 72 1.55 -2.94 -16.95
N ASN A 73 0.72 -3.10 -15.93
CA ASN A 73 0.32 -4.41 -15.38
C ASN A 73 1.53 -5.27 -14.97
N LYS A 74 2.53 -4.65 -14.34
CA LYS A 74 3.78 -5.31 -13.90
C LYS A 74 3.89 -5.30 -12.38
N PHE A 75 4.03 -6.48 -11.78
CA PHE A 75 4.04 -6.63 -10.33
C PHE A 75 5.12 -7.61 -9.84
N ASN A 76 5.96 -8.13 -10.72
CA ASN A 76 6.95 -9.15 -10.38
C ASN A 76 8.23 -8.52 -9.81
N PHE A 77 8.08 -7.78 -8.71
CA PHE A 77 9.19 -7.10 -8.02
C PHE A 77 8.67 -6.61 -6.66
N GLY A 78 9.53 -5.92 -5.92
CA GLY A 78 9.15 -5.16 -4.74
C GLY A 78 8.82 -6.00 -3.50
N PHE A 79 7.96 -5.46 -2.64
CA PHE A 79 7.58 -6.06 -1.37
C PHE A 79 6.30 -6.89 -1.56
N SER A 80 6.37 -8.18 -1.25
CA SER A 80 5.26 -9.10 -1.58
C SER A 80 3.99 -8.84 -0.78
N THR A 81 2.84 -9.12 -1.39
CA THR A 81 1.55 -9.04 -0.72
C THR A 81 1.47 -9.98 0.48
N LYS A 82 2.18 -11.12 0.43
CA LYS A 82 2.26 -12.07 1.53
C LYS A 82 2.86 -11.41 2.77
N LEU A 83 3.95 -10.68 2.61
CA LEU A 83 4.61 -9.99 3.72
C LEU A 83 3.76 -8.84 4.24
N MET A 84 3.11 -8.09 3.35
CA MET A 84 2.21 -7.02 3.76
C MET A 84 1.00 -7.56 4.52
N GLU A 85 0.40 -8.64 4.06
CA GLU A 85 -0.72 -9.29 4.76
C GLU A 85 -0.32 -9.67 6.18
N LYS A 86 0.86 -10.27 6.33
CA LYS A 86 1.41 -10.65 7.63
C LYS A 86 1.62 -9.43 8.53
N ASP A 87 2.22 -8.37 8.00
CA ASP A 87 2.47 -7.14 8.75
C ASP A 87 1.16 -6.50 9.21
N LEU A 88 0.16 -6.42 8.33
CA LEU A 88 -1.13 -5.83 8.68
C LEU A 88 -1.90 -6.67 9.71
N LYS A 89 -1.72 -7.98 9.68
CA LYS A 89 -2.28 -8.86 10.72
C LYS A 89 -1.77 -8.46 12.10
N TYR A 90 -0.46 -8.22 12.23
CA TYR A 90 0.13 -7.77 13.49
C TYR A 90 -0.30 -6.35 13.85
N VAL A 91 -0.40 -5.45 12.87
CA VAL A 91 -0.92 -4.09 13.08
C VAL A 91 -2.32 -4.14 13.69
N LEU A 92 -3.21 -4.95 13.12
CA LEU A 92 -4.58 -5.06 13.60
C LEU A 92 -4.65 -5.69 15.00
N LYS A 93 -3.80 -6.66 15.28
CA LYS A 93 -3.69 -7.23 16.62
C LYS A 93 -3.28 -6.17 17.64
N GLN A 94 -2.27 -5.37 17.31
CA GLN A 94 -1.81 -4.28 18.18
C GLN A 94 -2.90 -3.23 18.37
N SER A 95 -3.63 -2.89 17.30
CA SER A 95 -4.72 -1.91 17.38
C SER A 95 -5.86 -2.39 18.26
N ASN A 96 -6.18 -3.67 18.23
CA ASN A 96 -7.18 -4.26 19.11
C ASN A 96 -6.75 -4.17 20.59
N ASN A 97 -5.47 -4.42 20.87
CA ASN A 97 -4.93 -4.28 22.22
C ASN A 97 -5.05 -2.84 22.74
N ASN A 98 -4.98 -1.87 21.83
CA ASN A 98 -5.10 -0.44 22.15
C ASN A 98 -6.54 0.08 22.01
N GLN A 99 -7.51 -0.82 21.77
CA GLN A 99 -8.92 -0.46 21.59
C GLN A 99 -9.16 0.52 20.43
N LEU A 100 -8.34 0.40 19.37
CA LEU A 100 -8.47 1.23 18.16
C LEU A 100 -9.21 0.46 17.07
N ASN A 101 -9.93 1.20 16.22
CA ASN A 101 -10.61 0.66 15.06
C ASN A 101 -10.07 1.29 13.79
N LEU A 102 -9.10 0.64 13.16
CA LEU A 102 -8.45 1.09 11.94
C LEU A 102 -9.23 0.58 10.73
N LYS A 103 -10.30 1.28 10.38
CA LYS A 103 -11.27 0.83 9.36
C LYS A 103 -10.62 0.62 7.99
N LEU A 104 -9.83 1.58 7.52
CA LEU A 104 -9.16 1.47 6.22
C LEU A 104 -8.18 0.29 6.22
N THR A 105 -7.35 0.19 7.26
CA THR A 105 -6.38 -0.89 7.38
C THR A 105 -7.04 -2.26 7.36
N LYS A 106 -8.19 -2.42 8.02
CA LYS A 106 -8.98 -3.67 7.99
C LYS A 106 -9.44 -4.00 6.58
N SER A 107 -9.94 -3.02 5.84
CA SER A 107 -10.35 -3.20 4.45
C SER A 107 -9.21 -3.67 3.57
N VAL A 108 -8.07 -3.02 3.69
CA VAL A 108 -6.89 -3.37 2.89
C VAL A 108 -6.36 -4.76 3.27
N TYR A 109 -6.33 -5.06 4.56
CA TYR A 109 -5.94 -6.39 5.04
C TYR A 109 -6.80 -7.48 4.40
N GLY A 110 -8.12 -7.30 4.39
CA GLY A 110 -9.04 -8.26 3.78
C GLY A 110 -8.76 -8.49 2.30
N LYS A 111 -8.39 -7.45 1.57
CA LYS A 111 -8.03 -7.56 0.16
C LYS A 111 -6.72 -8.30 -0.05
N TYR A 112 -5.68 -7.99 0.73
CA TYR A 112 -4.42 -8.74 0.67
C TYR A 112 -4.62 -10.21 1.05
N LYS A 113 -5.49 -10.49 2.01
CA LYS A 113 -5.81 -11.86 2.41
C LYS A 113 -6.38 -12.66 1.24
N LYS A 114 -7.27 -12.05 0.44
CA LYS A 114 -7.81 -12.68 -0.78
C LYS A 114 -6.73 -13.00 -1.79
N LEU A 115 -5.74 -12.12 -1.94
CA LEU A 115 -4.66 -12.30 -2.90
C LEU A 115 -3.73 -13.48 -2.55
N GLN A 116 -3.76 -13.97 -1.29
CA GLN A 116 -2.90 -15.07 -0.88
C GLN A 116 -3.26 -16.39 -1.56
N LYS A 117 -4.45 -16.49 -2.14
CA LYS A 117 -4.90 -17.67 -2.91
C LYS A 117 -4.66 -17.51 -4.42
N THR A 118 -3.91 -16.52 -4.82
CA THR A 118 -3.65 -16.16 -6.22
C THR A 118 -2.16 -16.12 -6.51
N LYS A 119 -1.81 -15.95 -7.79
CA LYS A 119 -0.42 -15.74 -8.21
C LYS A 119 0.19 -14.45 -7.63
N TYR A 120 -0.63 -13.51 -7.17
CA TYR A 120 -0.17 -12.24 -6.63
C TYR A 120 0.38 -12.35 -5.21
N LYS A 121 0.30 -13.53 -4.58
CA LYS A 121 0.86 -13.80 -3.26
C LYS A 121 2.32 -13.35 -3.13
N ASN A 122 3.13 -13.60 -4.16
CA ASN A 122 4.56 -13.28 -4.15
C ASN A 122 4.91 -12.05 -4.98
N GLN A 123 3.90 -11.27 -5.38
CA GLN A 123 4.10 -10.08 -6.19
C GLN A 123 3.98 -8.81 -5.35
N ASP A 124 4.43 -7.68 -5.94
CA ASP A 124 4.50 -6.39 -5.23
C ASP A 124 3.16 -6.00 -4.59
N THR A 125 3.24 -5.25 -3.49
CA THR A 125 2.07 -4.73 -2.76
C THR A 125 1.11 -3.95 -3.65
N SER A 126 1.59 -3.34 -4.73
CA SER A 126 0.75 -2.62 -5.68
C SER A 126 -0.19 -3.52 -6.46
N SER A 127 0.04 -4.84 -6.45
CA SER A 127 -0.91 -5.79 -7.03
C SER A 127 -2.23 -5.84 -6.25
N LEU A 128 -2.34 -5.06 -5.17
CA LEU A 128 -3.60 -4.82 -4.45
C LEU A 128 -4.74 -4.48 -5.41
N ILE A 129 -4.44 -3.76 -6.51
CA ILE A 129 -5.42 -3.42 -7.55
C ILE A 129 -6.15 -4.67 -8.07
N LYS A 130 -5.50 -5.82 -8.06
CA LYS A 130 -6.08 -7.09 -8.54
C LYS A 130 -7.13 -7.68 -7.59
N SER A 131 -7.31 -7.09 -6.42
CA SER A 131 -8.33 -7.51 -5.44
C SER A 131 -9.62 -6.70 -5.55
N PHE A 132 -9.64 -5.71 -6.39
CA PHE A 132 -10.81 -4.83 -6.58
C PHE A 132 -11.76 -5.42 -7.62
#